data_5bac468c3f4c095af4c6b99b451c2669
#
_entry.id   5bac468c3f4c095af4c6b99b451c2669
#
_cell.length_a   1.000
_cell.length_b   1.000
_cell.length_c   1.000
_cell.angle_alpha   90.00
_cell.angle_beta   90.00
_cell.angle_gamma   90.00
#
_symmetry.space_group_name_H-M   'P 1'
#
loop_
_entity.id
_entity.type
_entity.pdbx_description
1 polymer ?
#
loop_
_entity_poly.entity_id
_entity_poly.type
_entity_poly.pdbx_seq_one_letter_code
_entity_poly.pdbx_strand_id
1 'polypeptide(L)'
;MAGAVMLLGVGCREAARPAAESPSGPAGAQARPTKVTLLLNWFPEVEHGGFYAADVHGYFREAGLEVTIVPGGPRSAVVEQVAGGKFAFGVTNADNLLFGQAQGAQAIALLAPLETSPRSIMVHESSGIRRFEDLRNVTLAMKSGAAFEQFLRKRLPLENVRIVPYGGSVAPFLQDDRYAQQAYVFSEPYVAEKNGAKVRNLMLADLGFNPYTSLLIARQKSVKEQPALVRKMVRASQKGWAHYLREPGPTNRRLQEVNPEMDLDVLAFGAKAIRKLAGNNSGGPPGGMTVERWQQLEQQLVDTGQLKPGQTHAGQAFTNEFLDRGRTNPASSSSTGD
;
A
#
# COMPACT_ATOMS: atom_id res chain seq x y z
N MET A 1 56.11 62.33 66.52
CA MET A 1 56.77 61.10 67.02
C MET A 1 55.69 60.14 67.41
N ALA A 2 55.34 59.20 66.56
CA ALA A 2 54.39 58.17 66.93
C ALA A 2 54.83 56.86 66.20
N GLY A 3 55.11 55.85 67.00
CA GLY A 3 55.58 54.58 66.60
C GLY A 3 54.42 53.69 66.13
N ALA A 4 54.57 53.06 65.01
CA ALA A 4 53.61 52.06 64.45
C ALA A 4 54.08 50.67 64.87
N VAL A 5 53.18 49.87 65.47
CA VAL A 5 53.34 48.42 65.73
C VAL A 5 52.69 47.65 64.56
N MET A 6 53.51 46.83 63.94
CA MET A 6 53.05 45.86 62.93
C MET A 6 52.58 44.55 63.61
N LEU A 7 51.34 44.12 63.33
CA LEU A 7 50.84 42.81 63.67
C LEU A 7 50.73 41.98 62.35
N LEU A 8 51.52 40.90 62.26
CA LEU A 8 51.47 39.90 61.21
C LEU A 8 50.32 38.93 61.47
N GLY A 9 49.27 38.95 60.60
CA GLY A 9 48.22 37.95 60.56
C GLY A 9 48.51 36.91 59.49
N VAL A 10 48.75 35.69 59.98
CA VAL A 10 48.90 34.53 59.06
C VAL A 10 47.49 34.07 58.65
N GLY A 11 47.08 34.36 57.39
CA GLY A 11 45.85 33.86 56.85
C GLY A 11 46.08 32.56 56.04
N CYS A 12 45.51 31.48 56.52
CA CYS A 12 45.44 30.25 55.78
C CYS A 12 44.62 30.45 54.47
N ARG A 13 45.23 30.27 53.30
CA ARG A 13 44.59 30.23 52.04
C ARG A 13 44.05 28.80 51.82
N GLU A 14 42.74 28.65 51.93
CA GLU A 14 42.01 27.49 51.51
C GLU A 14 42.03 27.40 49.93
N ALA A 15 42.62 26.34 49.40
CA ALA A 15 42.74 26.14 47.97
C ALA A 15 41.38 25.73 47.41
N ALA A 16 40.76 26.59 46.61
CA ALA A 16 39.56 26.27 45.82
C ALA A 16 39.87 25.17 44.83
N ARG A 17 39.17 24.02 44.93
CA ARG A 17 39.17 22.95 43.92
C ARG A 17 38.59 23.50 42.61
N PRO A 18 39.19 23.23 41.44
CA PRO A 18 38.57 23.58 40.17
C PRO A 18 37.33 22.70 39.96
N ALA A 19 36.20 23.35 39.67
CA ALA A 19 34.97 22.69 39.23
C ALA A 19 35.27 21.87 38.00
N ALA A 20 34.94 20.58 38.07
CA ALA A 20 35.02 19.69 36.89
C ALA A 20 34.02 20.19 35.84
N GLU A 21 34.54 20.74 34.75
CA GLU A 21 33.76 20.95 33.51
C GLU A 21 33.27 19.61 33.02
N SER A 22 31.95 19.37 33.10
CA SER A 22 31.30 18.26 32.38
C SER A 22 31.50 18.48 30.89
N PRO A 23 32.00 17.48 30.13
CA PRO A 23 32.10 17.62 28.70
C PRO A 23 30.67 17.67 28.11
N SER A 24 30.24 18.84 27.70
CA SER A 24 29.10 19.00 26.80
C SER A 24 29.49 18.36 25.47
N GLY A 25 29.19 17.05 25.35
CA GLY A 25 29.30 16.37 24.09
C GLY A 25 28.48 17.11 23.03
N PRO A 26 28.89 17.13 21.76
CA PRO A 26 28.18 17.83 20.72
C PRO A 26 26.76 17.27 20.65
N ALA A 27 25.76 18.15 20.86
CA ALA A 27 24.36 17.83 20.62
C ALA A 27 24.27 17.19 19.23
N GLY A 28 23.85 15.91 19.19
CA GLY A 28 23.90 15.07 18.00
C GLY A 28 23.32 15.83 16.82
N ALA A 29 24.15 16.11 15.83
CA ALA A 29 23.71 16.65 14.56
C ALA A 29 22.64 15.69 14.01
N GLN A 30 21.38 16.12 14.03
CA GLN A 30 20.30 15.32 13.45
C GLN A 30 20.67 15.06 12.00
N ALA A 31 20.94 13.79 11.67
CA ALA A 31 21.29 13.39 10.32
C ALA A 31 20.20 13.91 9.36
N ARG A 32 20.60 14.55 8.27
CA ARG A 32 19.66 15.04 7.27
C ARG A 32 18.77 13.89 6.79
N PRO A 33 17.45 14.10 6.65
CA PRO A 33 16.56 13.04 6.20
C PRO A 33 16.94 12.54 4.81
N THR A 34 16.81 11.25 4.58
CA THR A 34 17.08 10.64 3.28
C THR A 34 15.91 10.94 2.35
N LYS A 35 16.18 11.61 1.23
CA LYS A 35 15.18 11.89 0.19
C LYS A 35 14.89 10.64 -0.60
N VAL A 36 13.61 10.30 -0.73
CA VAL A 36 13.13 9.16 -1.53
C VAL A 36 11.87 9.54 -2.29
N THR A 37 11.63 8.84 -3.41
CA THR A 37 10.43 9.00 -4.23
C THR A 37 9.60 7.73 -4.20
N LEU A 38 8.27 7.90 -4.12
CA LEU A 38 7.26 6.84 -4.21
C LEU A 38 6.34 7.15 -5.39
N LEU A 39 6.40 6.35 -6.46
CA LEU A 39 5.50 6.48 -7.62
C LEU A 39 4.22 5.69 -7.39
N LEU A 40 3.05 6.30 -7.54
CA LEU A 40 1.77 5.63 -7.48
C LEU A 40 1.40 4.99 -8.84
N ASN A 41 0.57 3.96 -8.80
CA ASN A 41 0.02 3.30 -9.99
C ASN A 41 -1.16 4.05 -10.61
N TRP A 42 -1.84 4.87 -9.82
CA TRP A 42 -3.03 5.62 -10.21
C TRP A 42 -3.04 7.02 -9.60
N PHE A 43 -4.07 7.80 -9.90
CA PHE A 43 -4.34 9.06 -9.22
C PHE A 43 -4.51 8.82 -7.70
N PRO A 44 -4.13 9.79 -6.85
CA PRO A 44 -4.29 9.63 -5.39
C PRO A 44 -5.73 9.33 -4.99
N GLU A 45 -5.93 8.20 -4.31
CA GLU A 45 -7.23 7.77 -3.79
C GLU A 45 -7.02 6.84 -2.56
N VAL A 46 -8.08 6.25 -2.04
CA VAL A 46 -8.05 5.46 -0.80
C VAL A 46 -7.10 4.26 -0.86
N GLU A 47 -6.84 3.68 -2.03
CA GLU A 47 -5.85 2.60 -2.20
C GLU A 47 -4.42 3.04 -1.88
N HIS A 48 -4.17 4.34 -1.78
CA HIS A 48 -2.90 4.94 -1.38
C HIS A 48 -2.92 5.51 0.04
N GLY A 49 -4.07 5.37 0.74
CA GLY A 49 -4.34 6.04 2.01
C GLY A 49 -3.28 5.81 3.08
N GLY A 50 -2.75 4.59 3.19
CA GLY A 50 -1.71 4.30 4.18
C GLY A 50 -0.38 5.01 3.91
N PHE A 51 -0.01 5.22 2.64
CA PHE A 51 1.20 5.96 2.29
C PHE A 51 1.04 7.45 2.56
N TYR A 52 -0.13 8.02 2.22
CA TYR A 52 -0.44 9.41 2.59
C TYR A 52 -0.59 9.59 4.10
N ALA A 53 -1.13 8.60 4.83
CA ALA A 53 -1.17 8.66 6.29
C ALA A 53 0.24 8.65 6.90
N ALA A 54 1.18 7.89 6.32
CA ALA A 54 2.57 7.91 6.77
C ALA A 54 3.24 9.29 6.61
N ASP A 55 2.86 10.04 5.58
CA ASP A 55 3.29 11.42 5.36
C ASP A 55 2.59 12.39 6.32
N VAL A 56 1.27 12.41 6.35
CA VAL A 56 0.42 13.31 7.16
C VAL A 56 0.73 13.21 8.65
N HIS A 57 0.91 11.98 9.16
CA HIS A 57 1.19 11.72 10.58
C HIS A 57 2.69 11.69 10.90
N GLY A 58 3.55 12.00 9.93
CA GLY A 58 4.99 12.15 10.15
C GLY A 58 5.78 10.86 10.31
N TYR A 59 5.21 9.68 10.04
CA TYR A 59 5.91 8.39 10.19
C TYR A 59 7.13 8.24 9.28
N PHE A 60 7.09 8.82 8.07
CA PHE A 60 8.27 8.89 7.23
C PHE A 60 9.37 9.75 7.86
N ARG A 61 9.01 10.92 8.37
CA ARG A 61 9.94 11.85 9.03
C ARG A 61 10.54 11.25 10.30
N GLU A 62 9.74 10.56 11.12
CA GLU A 62 10.23 9.81 12.30
C GLU A 62 11.25 8.74 11.92
N ALA A 63 11.08 8.11 10.74
CA ALA A 63 12.02 7.15 10.19
C ALA A 63 13.28 7.81 9.58
N GLY A 64 13.36 9.15 9.58
CA GLY A 64 14.45 9.91 8.93
C GLY A 64 14.34 9.90 7.40
N LEU A 65 13.13 9.83 6.86
CA LEU A 65 12.84 9.90 5.43
C LEU A 65 12.11 11.20 5.05
N GLU A 66 12.48 11.76 3.92
CA GLU A 66 11.74 12.81 3.22
C GLU A 66 11.17 12.17 1.95
N VAL A 67 9.88 11.76 2.02
CA VAL A 67 9.23 11.00 0.93
C VAL A 67 8.44 11.95 0.03
N THR A 68 8.76 11.96 -1.27
CA THR A 68 7.94 12.61 -2.30
C THR A 68 7.03 11.56 -2.92
N ILE A 69 5.72 11.65 -2.67
CA ILE A 69 4.71 10.81 -3.31
C ILE A 69 4.36 11.44 -4.67
N VAL A 70 4.60 10.68 -5.74
CA VAL A 70 4.37 11.12 -7.11
C VAL A 70 3.10 10.45 -7.63
N PRO A 71 2.06 11.23 -7.99
CA PRO A 71 0.84 10.68 -8.57
C PRO A 71 1.11 9.85 -9.82
N GLY A 72 0.35 8.78 -9.98
CA GLY A 72 0.33 7.96 -11.17
C GLY A 72 -0.84 8.28 -12.10
N GLY A 73 -1.23 7.32 -12.90
CA GLY A 73 -2.33 7.41 -13.85
C GLY A 73 -2.37 6.22 -14.82
N PRO A 74 -3.26 6.22 -15.82
CA PRO A 74 -3.50 5.08 -16.71
C PRO A 74 -2.26 4.53 -17.44
N ARG A 75 -1.23 5.37 -17.63
CA ARG A 75 0.02 5.03 -18.34
C ARG A 75 1.24 4.93 -17.43
N SER A 76 1.05 4.84 -16.12
CA SER A 76 2.18 4.71 -15.18
C SER A 76 2.80 3.32 -15.31
N ALA A 77 3.99 3.26 -15.90
CA ALA A 77 4.81 2.05 -16.00
C ALA A 77 5.64 1.91 -14.70
N VAL A 78 4.95 1.63 -13.57
CA VAL A 78 5.57 1.69 -12.24
C VAL A 78 6.69 0.69 -12.08
N VAL A 79 6.46 -0.56 -12.49
CA VAL A 79 7.42 -1.66 -12.31
C VAL A 79 8.71 -1.36 -13.07
N GLU A 80 8.61 -0.91 -14.30
CA GLU A 80 9.73 -0.57 -15.19
C GLU A 80 10.50 0.65 -14.66
N GLN A 81 9.78 1.67 -14.19
CA GLN A 81 10.39 2.90 -13.67
C GLN A 81 11.14 2.65 -12.34
N VAL A 82 10.61 1.78 -11.47
CA VAL A 82 11.28 1.35 -10.24
C VAL A 82 12.46 0.44 -10.57
N ALA A 83 12.29 -0.56 -11.42
CA ALA A 83 13.36 -1.46 -11.84
C ALA A 83 14.52 -0.71 -12.52
N GLY A 84 14.20 0.32 -13.32
CA GLY A 84 15.17 1.22 -13.95
C GLY A 84 15.85 2.20 -12.99
N GLY A 85 15.36 2.32 -11.73
CA GLY A 85 15.93 3.20 -10.71
C GLY A 85 15.53 4.67 -10.82
N LYS A 86 14.53 5.00 -11.64
CA LYS A 86 13.99 6.38 -11.74
C LYS A 86 13.24 6.77 -10.46
N PHE A 87 12.55 5.82 -9.84
CA PHE A 87 11.91 5.97 -8.55
C PHE A 87 12.47 4.95 -7.57
N ALA A 88 12.65 5.36 -6.31
CA ALA A 88 13.17 4.48 -5.26
C ALA A 88 12.16 3.37 -4.90
N PHE A 89 10.88 3.74 -4.85
CA PHE A 89 9.77 2.87 -4.52
C PHE A 89 8.59 3.12 -5.47
N GLY A 90 7.69 2.15 -5.56
CA GLY A 90 6.45 2.29 -6.32
C GLY A 90 5.29 1.55 -5.68
N VAL A 91 4.09 1.89 -6.11
CA VAL A 91 2.86 1.16 -5.77
C VAL A 91 2.35 0.47 -7.03
N THR A 92 2.03 -0.83 -6.94
CA THR A 92 1.53 -1.61 -8.09
C THR A 92 0.65 -2.77 -7.62
N ASN A 93 0.16 -3.58 -8.55
CA ASN A 93 -0.56 -4.83 -8.28
C ASN A 93 0.31 -6.04 -8.65
N ALA A 94 0.03 -7.19 -8.05
CA ALA A 94 0.84 -8.39 -8.19
C ALA A 94 0.93 -8.92 -9.63
N ASP A 95 -0.17 -8.84 -10.39
CA ASP A 95 -0.21 -9.20 -11.80
C ASP A 95 0.74 -8.33 -12.64
N ASN A 96 0.72 -7.02 -12.44
CA ASN A 96 1.64 -6.10 -13.12
C ASN A 96 3.10 -6.34 -12.73
N LEU A 97 3.38 -6.67 -11.46
CA LEU A 97 4.73 -7.00 -11.03
C LEU A 97 5.24 -8.25 -11.74
N LEU A 98 4.43 -9.32 -11.81
CA LEU A 98 4.80 -10.54 -12.54
C LEU A 98 4.99 -10.28 -14.04
N PHE A 99 4.15 -9.47 -14.68
CA PHE A 99 4.34 -9.08 -16.07
C PHE A 99 5.65 -8.32 -16.30
N GLY A 100 5.97 -7.38 -15.43
CA GLY A 100 7.24 -6.66 -15.49
C GLY A 100 8.43 -7.59 -15.28
N GLN A 101 8.37 -8.50 -14.30
CA GLN A 101 9.43 -9.51 -14.07
C GLN A 101 9.61 -10.44 -15.27
N ALA A 102 8.53 -10.87 -15.90
CA ALA A 102 8.56 -11.67 -17.14
C ALA A 102 9.26 -10.94 -18.30
N GLN A 103 9.27 -9.62 -18.26
CA GLN A 103 10.01 -8.76 -19.22
C GLN A 103 11.40 -8.36 -18.72
N GLY A 104 11.88 -8.94 -17.61
CA GLY A 104 13.21 -8.72 -17.06
C GLY A 104 13.32 -7.62 -16.02
N ALA A 105 12.21 -6.99 -15.60
CA ALA A 105 12.22 -5.96 -14.57
C ALA A 105 12.65 -6.54 -13.21
N GLN A 106 13.75 -6.01 -12.65
CA GLN A 106 14.32 -6.43 -11.36
C GLN A 106 13.67 -5.66 -10.20
N ALA A 107 12.38 -5.88 -9.98
CA ALA A 107 11.59 -5.30 -8.89
C ALA A 107 11.03 -6.41 -7.99
N ILE A 108 10.74 -6.08 -6.72
CA ILE A 108 10.27 -7.03 -5.70
C ILE A 108 9.23 -6.36 -4.79
N ALA A 109 8.20 -7.10 -4.38
CA ALA A 109 7.18 -6.62 -3.45
C ALA A 109 7.68 -6.72 -2.00
N LEU A 110 7.35 -5.70 -1.19
CA LEU A 110 7.81 -5.50 0.17
C LEU A 110 6.68 -5.44 1.20
N LEU A 111 5.46 -5.08 0.76
CA LEU A 111 4.30 -4.87 1.63
C LEU A 111 3.03 -4.99 0.79
N ALA A 112 2.04 -5.76 1.27
CA ALA A 112 0.71 -5.90 0.68
C ALA A 112 -0.37 -5.50 1.70
N PRO A 113 -0.85 -4.25 1.70
CA PRO A 113 -1.73 -3.75 2.76
C PRO A 113 -3.14 -4.36 2.76
N LEU A 114 -3.55 -4.96 1.65
CA LEU A 114 -4.90 -5.54 1.48
C LEU A 114 -4.84 -7.06 1.36
N GLU A 115 -5.60 -7.75 2.21
CA GLU A 115 -5.75 -9.22 2.13
C GLU A 115 -6.69 -9.64 1.00
N THR A 116 -7.67 -8.82 0.66
CA THR A 116 -8.60 -9.10 -0.41
C THR A 116 -8.47 -8.06 -1.50
N SER A 117 -8.37 -8.50 -2.76
CA SER A 117 -8.38 -7.60 -3.90
C SER A 117 -9.70 -6.83 -3.98
N PRO A 118 -9.67 -5.50 -4.15
CA PRO A 118 -10.88 -4.69 -4.25
C PRO A 118 -11.64 -4.86 -5.58
N ARG A 119 -11.07 -5.61 -6.51
CA ARG A 119 -11.62 -5.73 -7.87
C ARG A 119 -12.91 -6.51 -7.89
N SER A 120 -13.90 -5.93 -8.56
CA SER A 120 -15.22 -6.53 -8.74
C SER A 120 -15.75 -6.27 -10.14
N ILE A 121 -16.82 -6.98 -10.51
CA ILE A 121 -17.74 -6.58 -11.57
C ILE A 121 -18.97 -5.98 -10.89
N MET A 122 -19.26 -4.74 -11.19
CA MET A 122 -20.44 -4.01 -10.73
C MET A 122 -21.58 -4.25 -11.72
N VAL A 123 -22.75 -4.61 -11.18
CA VAL A 123 -23.98 -4.85 -11.93
C VAL A 123 -25.13 -4.13 -11.28
N HIS A 124 -26.21 -3.82 -12.03
CA HIS A 124 -27.45 -3.31 -11.45
C HIS A 124 -28.16 -4.37 -10.62
N GLU A 125 -28.72 -4.01 -9.47
CA GLU A 125 -29.54 -4.94 -8.69
C GLU A 125 -30.79 -5.40 -9.46
N SER A 126 -31.37 -4.51 -10.29
CA SER A 126 -32.49 -4.77 -11.18
C SER A 126 -32.19 -5.82 -12.27
N SER A 127 -30.92 -6.03 -12.63
CA SER A 127 -30.51 -7.00 -13.64
C SER A 127 -30.78 -8.47 -13.26
N GLY A 128 -31.01 -8.74 -11.97
CA GLY A 128 -31.15 -10.09 -11.43
C GLY A 128 -29.87 -10.90 -11.35
N ILE A 129 -28.73 -10.35 -11.77
CA ILE A 129 -27.39 -10.99 -11.69
C ILE A 129 -26.95 -10.99 -10.23
N ARG A 130 -26.70 -12.18 -9.67
CA ARG A 130 -26.32 -12.35 -8.25
C ARG A 130 -24.93 -12.96 -8.07
N ARG A 131 -24.43 -13.65 -9.11
CA ARG A 131 -23.14 -14.33 -9.13
C ARG A 131 -22.56 -14.30 -10.55
N PHE A 132 -21.30 -14.65 -10.68
CA PHE A 132 -20.61 -14.56 -11.98
C PHE A 132 -21.24 -15.43 -13.09
N GLU A 133 -21.79 -16.59 -12.74
CA GLU A 133 -22.46 -17.49 -13.66
C GLU A 133 -23.75 -16.91 -14.26
N ASP A 134 -24.31 -15.87 -13.64
CA ASP A 134 -25.48 -15.17 -14.12
C ASP A 134 -25.15 -14.08 -15.16
N LEU A 135 -23.84 -13.80 -15.40
CA LEU A 135 -23.38 -12.80 -16.37
C LEU A 135 -23.68 -13.25 -17.80
N ARG A 136 -24.83 -12.82 -18.31
CA ARG A 136 -25.29 -13.07 -19.68
C ARG A 136 -26.19 -11.95 -20.19
N ASN A 137 -26.26 -11.78 -21.50
CA ASN A 137 -27.10 -10.77 -22.17
C ASN A 137 -26.83 -9.33 -21.68
N VAL A 138 -25.56 -9.00 -21.41
CA VAL A 138 -25.13 -7.69 -20.92
C VAL A 138 -23.99 -7.12 -21.73
N THR A 139 -23.82 -5.81 -21.69
CA THR A 139 -22.57 -5.16 -22.06
C THR A 139 -21.65 -5.15 -20.85
N LEU A 140 -20.45 -5.70 -20.97
CA LEU A 140 -19.46 -5.79 -19.87
C LEU A 140 -18.23 -4.95 -20.21
N ALA A 141 -18.04 -3.84 -19.51
CA ALA A 141 -16.89 -2.97 -19.68
C ALA A 141 -15.72 -3.41 -18.80
N MET A 142 -14.60 -3.75 -19.43
CA MET A 142 -13.36 -4.16 -18.76
C MET A 142 -12.14 -3.58 -19.47
N LYS A 143 -11.03 -3.43 -18.73
CA LYS A 143 -9.73 -3.09 -19.32
C LYS A 143 -9.24 -4.25 -20.18
N SER A 144 -9.18 -4.02 -21.49
CA SER A 144 -8.76 -5.03 -22.45
C SER A 144 -7.35 -5.54 -22.18
N GLY A 145 -7.16 -6.86 -22.22
CA GLY A 145 -5.88 -7.53 -22.00
C GLY A 145 -5.45 -7.59 -20.52
N ALA A 146 -6.26 -7.10 -19.60
CA ALA A 146 -5.96 -7.22 -18.17
C ALA A 146 -6.04 -8.66 -17.68
N ALA A 147 -5.25 -9.02 -16.68
CA ALA A 147 -5.21 -10.37 -16.12
C ALA A 147 -6.59 -10.89 -15.71
N PHE A 148 -7.36 -10.07 -15.01
CA PHE A 148 -8.70 -10.44 -14.56
C PHE A 148 -9.70 -10.62 -15.74
N GLU A 149 -9.56 -9.85 -16.81
CA GLU A 149 -10.42 -9.96 -18.00
C GLU A 149 -10.18 -11.30 -18.71
N GLN A 150 -8.92 -11.69 -18.89
CA GLN A 150 -8.56 -12.99 -19.46
C GLN A 150 -9.00 -14.14 -18.53
N PHE A 151 -8.87 -13.98 -17.22
CA PHE A 151 -9.35 -14.96 -16.25
C PHE A 151 -10.87 -15.16 -16.36
N LEU A 152 -11.66 -14.08 -16.41
CA LEU A 152 -13.13 -14.15 -16.57
C LEU A 152 -13.53 -14.83 -17.89
N ARG A 153 -12.89 -14.47 -19.01
CA ARG A 153 -13.13 -15.10 -20.31
C ARG A 153 -12.87 -16.61 -20.30
N LYS A 154 -11.85 -17.04 -19.60
CA LYS A 154 -11.53 -18.46 -19.48
C LYS A 154 -12.45 -19.21 -18.52
N ARG A 155 -12.88 -18.54 -17.46
CA ARG A 155 -13.63 -19.17 -16.36
C ARG A 155 -15.13 -19.24 -16.58
N LEU A 156 -15.70 -18.29 -17.35
CA LEU A 156 -17.14 -18.12 -17.53
C LEU A 156 -17.54 -18.27 -19.00
N PRO A 157 -18.74 -18.82 -19.29
CA PRO A 157 -19.24 -18.96 -20.66
C PRO A 157 -19.54 -17.61 -21.32
N LEU A 158 -19.87 -16.56 -20.56
CA LEU A 158 -20.17 -15.19 -21.02
C LEU A 158 -21.16 -15.17 -22.22
N GLU A 159 -22.25 -15.92 -22.10
CA GLU A 159 -23.26 -16.07 -23.16
C GLU A 159 -23.91 -14.73 -23.53
N ASN A 160 -23.84 -14.34 -24.81
CA ASN A 160 -24.34 -13.06 -25.31
C ASN A 160 -23.80 -11.83 -24.53
N VAL A 161 -22.58 -11.91 -23.97
CA VAL A 161 -21.92 -10.79 -23.32
C VAL A 161 -21.09 -10.02 -24.36
N ARG A 162 -21.42 -8.75 -24.55
CA ARG A 162 -20.64 -7.83 -25.36
C ARG A 162 -19.56 -7.17 -24.51
N ILE A 163 -18.31 -7.59 -24.65
CA ILE A 163 -17.20 -6.97 -23.91
C ILE A 163 -16.74 -5.72 -24.64
N VAL A 164 -16.62 -4.62 -23.89
CA VAL A 164 -16.19 -3.30 -24.38
C VAL A 164 -15.06 -2.75 -23.49
N PRO A 165 -14.20 -1.86 -24.02
CA PRO A 165 -13.19 -1.19 -23.20
C PRO A 165 -13.82 -0.36 -22.07
N TYR A 166 -13.24 -0.45 -20.87
CA TYR A 166 -13.65 0.39 -19.72
C TYR A 166 -13.10 1.81 -19.90
N GLY A 167 -13.99 2.79 -19.90
CA GLY A 167 -13.66 4.20 -20.13
C GLY A 167 -13.31 5.01 -18.88
N GLY A 168 -13.25 4.40 -17.69
CA GLY A 168 -12.93 5.12 -16.45
C GLY A 168 -14.09 5.92 -15.85
N SER A 169 -15.34 5.68 -16.27
CA SER A 169 -16.52 6.42 -15.83
C SER A 169 -17.68 5.48 -15.54
N VAL A 170 -18.57 5.87 -14.61
CA VAL A 170 -19.84 5.18 -14.34
C VAL A 170 -20.98 5.66 -15.24
N ALA A 171 -20.78 6.69 -16.06
CA ALA A 171 -21.84 7.28 -16.88
C ALA A 171 -22.54 6.26 -17.80
N PRO A 172 -21.85 5.36 -18.53
CA PRO A 172 -22.52 4.33 -19.31
C PRO A 172 -23.35 3.35 -18.47
N PHE A 173 -22.86 3.02 -17.27
CA PHE A 173 -23.56 2.16 -16.33
C PHE A 173 -24.89 2.80 -15.87
N LEU A 174 -24.90 4.11 -15.61
CA LEU A 174 -26.13 4.83 -15.20
C LEU A 174 -27.21 4.93 -16.29
N GLN A 175 -26.83 4.73 -17.56
CA GLN A 175 -27.72 4.88 -18.71
C GLN A 175 -28.35 3.55 -19.19
N ASP A 176 -27.83 2.41 -18.77
CA ASP A 176 -28.26 1.10 -19.29
C ASP A 176 -28.23 0.05 -18.17
N ASP A 177 -29.41 -0.42 -17.75
CA ASP A 177 -29.57 -1.45 -16.71
C ASP A 177 -28.95 -2.81 -17.08
N ARG A 178 -28.61 -3.02 -18.35
CA ARG A 178 -27.86 -4.19 -18.85
C ARG A 178 -26.36 -3.92 -19.03
N TYR A 179 -25.88 -2.80 -18.51
CA TYR A 179 -24.45 -2.51 -18.49
C TYR A 179 -23.83 -3.03 -17.19
N ALA A 180 -22.78 -3.81 -17.32
CA ALA A 180 -21.92 -4.22 -16.22
C ALA A 180 -20.52 -3.65 -16.44
N GLN A 181 -19.78 -3.39 -15.39
CA GLN A 181 -18.41 -2.90 -15.54
C GLN A 181 -17.48 -3.38 -14.45
N GLN A 182 -16.20 -3.40 -14.77
CA GLN A 182 -15.19 -3.48 -13.72
C GLN A 182 -15.32 -2.32 -12.75
N ALA A 183 -15.00 -2.59 -11.49
CA ALA A 183 -14.96 -1.58 -10.44
C ALA A 183 -13.95 -1.96 -9.36
N TYR A 184 -13.53 -0.98 -8.61
CA TYR A 184 -13.01 -1.19 -7.27
C TYR A 184 -14.09 -0.86 -6.25
N VAL A 185 -14.40 -1.78 -5.35
CA VAL A 185 -15.53 -1.67 -4.41
C VAL A 185 -15.46 -0.48 -3.47
N PHE A 186 -14.37 0.24 -3.46
CA PHE A 186 -14.17 1.44 -2.66
C PHE A 186 -14.40 2.76 -3.44
N SER A 187 -14.74 2.72 -4.72
CA SER A 187 -14.87 3.91 -5.57
C SER A 187 -16.14 3.88 -6.43
N GLU A 188 -16.13 3.23 -7.60
CA GLU A 188 -17.20 3.29 -8.59
C GLU A 188 -18.59 2.92 -8.07
N PRO A 189 -18.76 1.92 -7.17
CA PRO A 189 -20.09 1.58 -6.66
C PRO A 189 -20.74 2.73 -5.91
N TYR A 190 -19.96 3.44 -5.08
CA TYR A 190 -20.48 4.59 -4.36
C TYR A 190 -20.87 5.75 -5.29
N VAL A 191 -20.03 6.00 -6.30
CA VAL A 191 -20.35 7.03 -7.31
C VAL A 191 -21.63 6.68 -8.06
N ALA A 192 -21.85 5.42 -8.42
CA ALA A 192 -23.07 4.98 -9.06
C ALA A 192 -24.31 5.13 -8.13
N GLU A 193 -24.17 4.72 -6.86
CA GLU A 193 -25.24 4.86 -5.85
C GLU A 193 -25.60 6.32 -5.57
N LYS A 194 -24.61 7.20 -5.48
CA LYS A 194 -24.79 8.66 -5.33
C LYS A 194 -25.59 9.27 -6.49
N ASN A 195 -25.51 8.65 -7.67
CA ASN A 195 -26.27 9.03 -8.87
C ASN A 195 -27.56 8.21 -9.05
N GLY A 196 -28.05 7.53 -8.01
CA GLY A 196 -29.36 6.89 -7.95
C GLY A 196 -29.41 5.44 -8.41
N ALA A 197 -28.30 4.84 -8.83
CA ALA A 197 -28.26 3.42 -9.18
C ALA A 197 -28.27 2.55 -7.91
N LYS A 198 -28.87 1.34 -7.99
CA LYS A 198 -28.71 0.29 -6.99
C LYS A 198 -27.74 -0.74 -7.55
N VAL A 199 -26.64 -0.95 -6.86
CA VAL A 199 -25.54 -1.77 -7.38
C VAL A 199 -25.30 -3.02 -6.56
N ARG A 200 -24.83 -4.05 -7.24
CA ARG A 200 -24.24 -5.27 -6.66
C ARG A 200 -22.84 -5.44 -7.17
N ASN A 201 -21.91 -5.77 -6.28
CA ASN A 201 -20.54 -6.06 -6.61
C ASN A 201 -20.29 -7.57 -6.55
N LEU A 202 -19.82 -8.14 -7.66
CA LEU A 202 -19.34 -9.51 -7.72
C LEU A 202 -17.81 -9.47 -7.54
N MET A 203 -17.31 -9.88 -6.39
CA MET A 203 -15.90 -9.82 -6.08
C MET A 203 -15.12 -10.88 -6.85
N LEU A 204 -14.08 -10.49 -7.58
CA LEU A 204 -13.23 -11.46 -8.29
C LEU A 204 -12.51 -12.42 -7.33
N ALA A 205 -12.25 -11.96 -6.11
CA ALA A 205 -11.69 -12.79 -5.05
C ALA A 205 -12.56 -14.00 -4.72
N ASP A 206 -13.90 -13.84 -4.75
CA ASP A 206 -14.85 -14.95 -4.49
C ASP A 206 -14.84 -15.99 -5.63
N LEU A 207 -14.48 -15.59 -6.85
CA LEU A 207 -14.29 -16.48 -7.98
C LEU A 207 -12.88 -17.15 -7.99
N GLY A 208 -12.00 -16.73 -7.06
CA GLY A 208 -10.65 -17.25 -6.91
C GLY A 208 -9.55 -16.37 -7.54
N PHE A 209 -9.88 -15.25 -8.20
CA PHE A 209 -8.90 -14.31 -8.70
C PHE A 209 -8.64 -13.21 -7.66
N ASN A 210 -7.63 -13.44 -6.82
CA ASN A 210 -7.35 -12.57 -5.67
C ASN A 210 -5.87 -12.10 -5.63
N PRO A 211 -5.38 -11.35 -6.64
CA PRO A 211 -4.02 -10.81 -6.61
C PRO A 211 -3.85 -9.80 -5.46
N TYR A 212 -2.64 -9.69 -4.91
CA TYR A 212 -2.32 -8.56 -4.03
C TYR A 212 -2.40 -7.25 -4.81
N THR A 213 -2.96 -6.23 -4.16
CA THR A 213 -3.11 -4.88 -4.72
C THR A 213 -2.47 -3.84 -3.80
N SER A 214 -2.20 -2.65 -4.33
CA SER A 214 -1.55 -1.56 -3.59
C SER A 214 -0.19 -1.96 -2.99
N LEU A 215 0.52 -2.88 -3.63
CA LEU A 215 1.83 -3.36 -3.21
C LEU A 215 2.85 -2.23 -3.18
N LEU A 216 3.60 -2.12 -2.08
CA LEU A 216 4.85 -1.37 -2.09
C LEU A 216 5.93 -2.23 -2.73
N ILE A 217 6.57 -1.71 -3.78
CA ILE A 217 7.69 -2.37 -4.46
C ILE A 217 8.96 -1.54 -4.41
N ALA A 218 10.10 -2.21 -4.55
CA ALA A 218 11.41 -1.59 -4.76
C ALA A 218 12.23 -2.39 -5.78
N ARG A 219 13.33 -1.80 -6.22
CA ARG A 219 14.32 -2.49 -7.04
C ARG A 219 15.03 -3.56 -6.22
N GLN A 220 15.22 -4.76 -6.76
CA GLN A 220 15.92 -5.85 -6.07
C GLN A 220 17.34 -5.46 -5.62
N LYS A 221 18.06 -4.68 -6.44
CA LYS A 221 19.37 -4.14 -6.09
C LYS A 221 19.31 -3.28 -4.82
N SER A 222 18.31 -2.40 -4.70
CA SER A 222 18.14 -1.53 -3.53
C SER A 222 17.87 -2.34 -2.25
N VAL A 223 17.11 -3.44 -2.36
CA VAL A 223 16.87 -4.35 -1.23
C VAL A 223 18.16 -4.95 -0.68
N LYS A 224 19.09 -5.32 -1.57
CA LYS A 224 20.40 -5.91 -1.20
C LYS A 224 21.39 -4.85 -0.69
N GLU A 225 21.49 -3.71 -1.36
CA GLU A 225 22.49 -2.69 -1.08
C GLU A 225 22.08 -1.67 -0.02
N GLN A 226 20.77 -1.44 0.18
CA GLN A 226 20.23 -0.43 1.09
C GLN A 226 19.14 -1.01 2.02
N PRO A 227 19.35 -2.15 2.70
CA PRO A 227 18.31 -2.82 3.49
C PRO A 227 17.78 -1.95 4.64
N ALA A 228 18.62 -1.07 5.19
CA ALA A 228 18.19 -0.12 6.22
C ALA A 228 17.17 0.90 5.70
N LEU A 229 17.37 1.43 4.48
CA LEU A 229 16.43 2.34 3.83
C LEU A 229 15.10 1.64 3.54
N VAL A 230 15.17 0.43 2.97
CA VAL A 230 13.97 -0.38 2.67
C VAL A 230 13.17 -0.66 3.94
N ARG A 231 13.84 -1.04 5.04
CA ARG A 231 13.20 -1.31 6.34
C ARG A 231 12.49 -0.08 6.90
N LYS A 232 13.13 1.10 6.81
CA LYS A 232 12.52 2.37 7.23
C LYS A 232 11.24 2.66 6.44
N MET A 233 11.30 2.54 5.11
CA MET A 233 10.15 2.78 4.23
C MET A 233 9.00 1.81 4.51
N VAL A 234 9.27 0.50 4.59
CA VAL A 234 8.26 -0.52 4.86
C VAL A 234 7.58 -0.29 6.21
N ARG A 235 8.35 -0.10 7.29
CA ARG A 235 7.79 0.08 8.64
C ARG A 235 7.00 1.38 8.80
N ALA A 236 7.47 2.46 8.20
CA ALA A 236 6.71 3.72 8.19
C ALA A 236 5.40 3.58 7.41
N SER A 237 5.42 2.88 6.27
CA SER A 237 4.22 2.55 5.48
C SER A 237 3.26 1.65 6.27
N GLN A 238 3.75 0.63 6.99
CA GLN A 238 2.90 -0.21 7.86
C GLN A 238 2.20 0.63 8.95
N LYS A 239 2.92 1.54 9.62
CA LYS A 239 2.33 2.47 10.60
C LYS A 239 1.27 3.36 9.95
N GLY A 240 1.55 3.89 8.77
CA GLY A 240 0.60 4.72 8.00
C GLY A 240 -0.67 3.94 7.66
N TRP A 241 -0.54 2.72 7.16
CA TRP A 241 -1.70 1.86 6.88
C TRP A 241 -2.49 1.54 8.14
N ALA A 242 -1.84 1.15 9.23
CA ALA A 242 -2.49 0.90 10.50
C ALA A 242 -3.23 2.14 11.03
N HIS A 243 -2.69 3.34 10.81
CA HIS A 243 -3.35 4.60 11.17
C HIS A 243 -4.55 4.88 10.26
N TYR A 244 -4.37 4.82 8.94
CA TYR A 244 -5.43 5.08 7.96
C TYR A 244 -6.65 4.21 8.16
N LEU A 245 -6.44 2.93 8.46
CA LEU A 245 -7.53 1.98 8.72
C LEU A 245 -8.33 2.33 10.00
N ARG A 246 -7.76 3.05 10.96
CA ARG A 246 -8.44 3.48 12.19
C ARG A 246 -9.07 4.86 12.03
N GLU A 247 -8.30 5.82 11.54
CA GLU A 247 -8.64 7.23 11.50
C GLU A 247 -8.29 7.85 10.14
N PRO A 248 -9.13 7.64 9.11
CA PRO A 248 -8.83 8.11 7.76
C PRO A 248 -9.03 9.63 7.55
N GLY A 249 -9.75 10.31 8.44
CA GLY A 249 -10.22 11.69 8.23
C GLY A 249 -9.14 12.69 7.81
N PRO A 250 -8.05 12.88 8.58
CA PRO A 250 -6.97 13.81 8.20
C PRO A 250 -6.33 13.43 6.85
N THR A 251 -6.12 12.14 6.63
CA THR A 251 -5.54 11.63 5.38
C THR A 251 -6.47 11.83 4.19
N ASN A 252 -7.79 11.64 4.35
CA ASN A 252 -8.76 11.88 3.28
C ASN A 252 -8.77 13.35 2.85
N ARG A 253 -8.65 14.30 3.78
CA ARG A 253 -8.47 15.72 3.42
C ARG A 253 -7.22 15.92 2.57
N ARG A 254 -6.11 15.30 2.95
CA ARG A 254 -4.87 15.37 2.16
C ARG A 254 -5.03 14.73 0.77
N LEU A 255 -5.74 13.60 0.68
CA LEU A 255 -6.03 12.95 -0.61
C LEU A 255 -6.86 13.87 -1.52
N GLN A 256 -7.87 14.55 -0.99
CA GLN A 256 -8.67 15.51 -1.75
C GLN A 256 -7.84 16.72 -2.21
N GLU A 257 -6.94 17.24 -1.37
CA GLU A 257 -6.04 18.35 -1.76
C GLU A 257 -5.17 17.98 -2.97
N VAL A 258 -4.64 16.75 -3.02
CA VAL A 258 -3.75 16.29 -4.11
C VAL A 258 -4.51 15.68 -5.29
N ASN A 259 -5.78 15.35 -5.12
CA ASN A 259 -6.68 14.89 -6.17
C ASN A 259 -8.08 15.50 -5.96
N PRO A 260 -8.32 16.72 -6.42
CA PRO A 260 -9.61 17.43 -6.24
C PRO A 260 -10.81 16.74 -6.90
N GLU A 261 -10.59 15.80 -7.82
CA GLU A 261 -11.66 14.99 -8.42
C GLU A 261 -12.28 13.97 -7.44
N MET A 262 -11.63 13.75 -6.29
CA MET A 262 -12.11 12.84 -5.26
C MET A 262 -12.84 13.58 -4.14
N ASP A 263 -14.16 13.47 -4.12
CA ASP A 263 -15.00 14.02 -3.05
C ASP A 263 -14.71 13.35 -1.70
N LEU A 264 -14.81 14.10 -0.59
CA LEU A 264 -14.58 13.56 0.77
C LEU A 264 -15.53 12.43 1.15
N ASP A 265 -16.76 12.44 0.64
CA ASP A 265 -17.74 11.37 0.90
C ASP A 265 -17.34 10.06 0.18
N VAL A 266 -16.83 10.14 -1.05
CA VAL A 266 -16.24 9.00 -1.78
C VAL A 266 -15.06 8.44 -1.00
N LEU A 267 -14.16 9.31 -0.54
CA LEU A 267 -12.98 8.90 0.25
C LEU A 267 -13.39 8.28 1.60
N ALA A 268 -14.41 8.83 2.26
CA ALA A 268 -14.92 8.29 3.53
C ALA A 268 -15.58 6.91 3.35
N PHE A 269 -16.35 6.73 2.28
CA PHE A 269 -16.91 5.42 1.91
C PHE A 269 -15.79 4.43 1.60
N GLY A 270 -14.85 4.83 0.76
CA GLY A 270 -13.73 3.98 0.35
C GLY A 270 -12.85 3.54 1.51
N ALA A 271 -12.59 4.41 2.48
CA ALA A 271 -11.84 4.05 3.68
C ALA A 271 -12.55 2.95 4.52
N LYS A 272 -13.89 2.97 4.60
CA LYS A 272 -14.67 1.90 5.23
C LYS A 272 -14.57 0.58 4.46
N ALA A 273 -14.62 0.65 3.13
CA ALA A 273 -14.47 -0.53 2.27
C ALA A 273 -13.06 -1.13 2.39
N ILE A 274 -12.00 -0.31 2.31
CA ILE A 274 -10.61 -0.76 2.45
C ILE A 274 -10.36 -1.43 3.80
N ARG A 275 -10.95 -0.93 4.89
CA ARG A 275 -10.82 -1.57 6.21
C ARG A 275 -11.30 -3.03 6.20
N LYS A 276 -12.38 -3.34 5.46
CA LYS A 276 -12.87 -4.71 5.30
C LYS A 276 -11.92 -5.57 4.47
N LEU A 277 -11.27 -4.97 3.47
CA LEU A 277 -10.35 -5.65 2.56
C LEU A 277 -8.96 -5.89 3.16
N ALA A 278 -8.55 -5.04 4.11
CA ALA A 278 -7.28 -5.20 4.82
C ALA A 278 -7.24 -6.46 5.71
N GLY A 279 -8.43 -7.02 6.04
CA GLY A 279 -8.55 -8.21 6.86
C GLY A 279 -8.05 -8.02 8.31
N ASN A 280 -8.17 -9.09 9.09
CA ASN A 280 -7.61 -9.15 10.45
C ASN A 280 -6.29 -9.96 10.47
N ASN A 281 -5.58 -10.01 9.35
CA ASN A 281 -4.33 -10.76 9.15
C ASN A 281 -4.29 -12.08 9.95
N SER A 282 -4.66 -13.17 9.34
CA SER A 282 -4.73 -14.52 9.94
C SER A 282 -3.38 -14.96 10.55
N GLY A 283 -2.94 -14.28 11.63
CA GLY A 283 -1.74 -14.59 12.39
C GLY A 283 -0.40 -14.15 11.80
N GLY A 284 -0.38 -13.45 10.66
CA GLY A 284 0.83 -12.91 10.04
C GLY A 284 1.09 -11.43 10.38
N PRO A 285 2.25 -10.87 10.01
CA PRO A 285 2.52 -9.44 10.15
C PRO A 285 1.62 -8.63 9.20
N PRO A 286 1.10 -7.45 9.62
CA PRO A 286 0.32 -6.59 8.73
C PRO A 286 1.04 -6.31 7.42
N GLY A 287 0.37 -6.61 6.31
CA GLY A 287 0.95 -6.46 4.98
C GLY A 287 1.85 -7.61 4.51
N GLY A 288 1.80 -8.76 5.22
CA GLY A 288 2.51 -9.98 4.84
C GLY A 288 1.94 -10.62 3.57
N MET A 289 2.80 -11.38 2.89
CA MET A 289 2.47 -12.11 1.67
C MET A 289 2.83 -13.58 1.82
N THR A 290 2.13 -14.47 1.08
CA THR A 290 2.39 -15.91 1.09
C THR A 290 2.81 -16.41 -0.29
N VAL A 291 3.63 -17.46 -0.30
CA VAL A 291 4.11 -18.07 -1.55
C VAL A 291 2.94 -18.69 -2.33
N GLU A 292 2.03 -19.32 -1.63
CA GLU A 292 0.87 -20.03 -2.23
C GLU A 292 0.01 -19.06 -3.06
N ARG A 293 -0.26 -17.87 -2.52
CA ARG A 293 -1.07 -16.87 -3.23
C ARG A 293 -0.36 -16.31 -4.47
N TRP A 294 0.95 -16.10 -4.39
CA TRP A 294 1.76 -15.70 -5.54
C TRP A 294 1.81 -16.82 -6.60
N GLN A 295 1.98 -18.08 -6.20
CA GLN A 295 1.96 -19.24 -7.09
C GLN A 295 0.59 -19.42 -7.75
N GLN A 296 -0.50 -19.24 -7.00
CA GLN A 296 -1.85 -19.28 -7.56
C GLN A 296 -2.04 -18.23 -8.65
N LEU A 297 -1.60 -16.99 -8.41
CA LEU A 297 -1.67 -15.93 -9.42
C LEU A 297 -0.81 -16.27 -10.64
N GLU A 298 0.46 -16.68 -10.45
CA GLU A 298 1.35 -17.08 -11.53
C GLU A 298 0.71 -18.18 -12.40
N GLN A 299 0.15 -19.22 -11.78
CA GLN A 299 -0.53 -20.30 -12.48
C GLN A 299 -1.74 -19.78 -13.27
N GLN A 300 -2.56 -18.89 -12.69
CA GLN A 300 -3.69 -18.27 -13.39
C GLN A 300 -3.26 -17.48 -14.63
N LEU A 301 -2.12 -16.76 -14.54
CA LEU A 301 -1.56 -16.03 -15.68
C LEU A 301 -1.02 -16.97 -16.77
N VAL A 302 -0.42 -18.09 -16.37
CA VAL A 302 0.00 -19.16 -17.31
C VAL A 302 -1.24 -19.81 -17.97
N ASP A 303 -2.23 -20.18 -17.17
CA ASP A 303 -3.45 -20.81 -17.68
C ASP A 303 -4.21 -19.94 -18.67
N THR A 304 -4.16 -18.62 -18.52
CA THR A 304 -4.77 -17.66 -19.44
C THR A 304 -3.87 -17.30 -20.63
N GLY A 305 -2.68 -17.89 -20.73
CA GLY A 305 -1.73 -17.65 -21.80
C GLY A 305 -1.01 -16.29 -21.74
N GLN A 306 -1.12 -15.59 -20.62
CA GLN A 306 -0.48 -14.27 -20.43
C GLN A 306 0.98 -14.40 -19.97
N LEU A 307 1.35 -15.52 -19.37
CA LEU A 307 2.74 -15.92 -19.06
C LEU A 307 3.01 -17.30 -19.66
N LYS A 308 4.29 -17.56 -19.93
CA LYS A 308 4.77 -18.91 -20.26
C LYS A 308 5.17 -19.63 -18.97
N PRO A 309 5.04 -20.96 -18.88
CA PRO A 309 5.58 -21.73 -17.75
C PRO A 309 7.05 -21.42 -17.52
N GLY A 310 7.44 -21.13 -16.26
CA GLY A 310 8.82 -20.82 -15.87
C GLY A 310 9.33 -19.44 -16.28
N GLN A 311 8.49 -18.57 -16.82
CA GLN A 311 8.85 -17.20 -17.21
C GLN A 311 9.04 -16.29 -15.99
N THR A 312 8.36 -16.59 -14.89
CA THR A 312 8.48 -15.91 -13.59
C THR A 312 8.71 -16.94 -12.48
N HIS A 313 9.03 -16.46 -11.29
CA HIS A 313 9.22 -17.30 -10.10
C HIS A 313 8.49 -16.65 -8.92
N ALA A 314 7.25 -17.05 -8.71
CA ALA A 314 6.35 -16.48 -7.70
C ALA A 314 6.98 -16.38 -6.31
N GLY A 315 7.77 -17.39 -5.89
CA GLY A 315 8.47 -17.37 -4.60
C GLY A 315 9.58 -16.32 -4.48
N GLN A 316 10.00 -15.71 -5.59
CA GLN A 316 11.01 -14.64 -5.64
C GLN A 316 10.40 -13.26 -5.91
N ALA A 317 9.07 -13.19 -6.09
CA ALA A 317 8.37 -11.95 -6.40
C ALA A 317 8.26 -11.02 -5.19
N PHE A 318 8.48 -11.51 -3.98
CA PHE A 318 8.29 -10.75 -2.74
C PHE A 318 9.26 -11.11 -1.63
N THR A 319 9.30 -10.28 -0.59
CA THR A 319 9.95 -10.59 0.69
C THR A 319 9.18 -9.97 1.85
N ASN A 320 9.04 -10.72 2.95
CA ASN A 320 8.47 -10.26 4.21
C ASN A 320 9.55 -9.83 5.24
N GLU A 321 10.83 -9.81 4.86
CA GLU A 321 11.97 -9.59 5.77
C GLU A 321 11.89 -8.23 6.50
N PHE A 322 11.33 -7.22 5.85
CA PHE A 322 11.35 -5.85 6.34
C PHE A 322 10.12 -5.47 7.16
N LEU A 323 9.11 -6.35 7.21
CA LEU A 323 7.88 -6.13 7.95
C LEU A 323 8.14 -6.10 9.46
N ASP A 324 7.42 -5.22 10.15
CA ASP A 324 7.31 -5.29 11.61
C ASP A 324 6.29 -6.38 11.97
N ARG A 325 6.75 -7.42 12.65
CA ARG A 325 5.91 -8.57 13.02
C ARG A 325 5.03 -8.30 14.25
N GLY A 326 5.11 -7.09 14.83
CA GLY A 326 4.55 -6.84 16.15
C GLY A 326 5.31 -7.66 17.21
N ARG A 327 5.34 -7.21 18.45
CA ARG A 327 5.77 -8.07 19.56
C ARG A 327 4.66 -9.11 19.77
N THR A 328 4.89 -10.34 19.36
CA THR A 328 4.19 -11.47 19.97
C THR A 328 4.61 -11.45 21.44
N ASN A 329 3.73 -10.97 22.34
CA ASN A 329 3.92 -11.24 23.76
C ASN A 329 4.00 -12.77 23.88
N PRO A 330 5.10 -13.37 24.35
CA PRO A 330 5.06 -14.75 24.73
C PRO A 330 4.04 -14.82 25.87
N ALA A 331 2.92 -15.52 25.61
CA ALA A 331 1.95 -15.82 26.64
C ALA A 331 2.74 -16.39 27.83
N SER A 332 2.59 -15.74 28.98
CA SER A 332 3.09 -16.22 30.25
C SER A 332 2.63 -17.69 30.41
N SER A 333 3.54 -18.61 30.16
CA SER A 333 3.41 -19.97 30.69
C SER A 333 3.49 -19.86 32.20
N SER A 334 2.36 -19.60 32.84
CA SER A 334 2.21 -19.84 34.26
C SER A 334 2.33 -21.36 34.46
N SER A 335 3.53 -21.79 34.82
CA SER A 335 3.75 -23.05 35.47
C SER A 335 3.01 -23.00 36.81
N THR A 336 1.84 -23.59 36.86
CA THR A 336 1.30 -24.11 38.12
C THR A 336 1.96 -25.46 38.33
N GLY A 337 3.05 -25.47 39.06
CA GLY A 337 3.47 -26.66 39.78
C GLY A 337 2.53 -26.82 40.96
N ASP A 338 1.99 -28.01 41.05
CA ASP A 338 1.88 -28.83 42.26
C ASP A 338 1.51 -30.25 41.83
#